data_7c56cfb01fe0e78780d4f4a1a05e39b3
#
_entry.id   7c56cfb01fe0e78780d4f4a1a05e39b3
#
_cell.length_a   1.000
_cell.length_b   1.000
_cell.length_c   1.000
_cell.angle_alpha   90.00
_cell.angle_beta   90.00
_cell.angle_gamma   90.00
#
_symmetry.space_group_name_H-M   'P 1'
#
loop_
_entity.id
_entity.type
_entity.pdbx_description
1 polymer ?
#
loop_
_entity_poly.entity_id
_entity_poly.type
_entity_poly.pdbx_seq_one_letter_code
_entity_poly.pdbx_strand_id
1 'polypeptide(L)'
;MRNEKNRSYPARHSDNGRKPYVSADDRFYSRPKRTERPQRPARPEAESEDAENVFIAGRNPVIETLKKGENLDTVFVEKGQTGGSMAKIIALAKQAGCPVKEVTSQKLEGMSGGTSHQGVVLSVSAVAYAEVSDILARAEAAGEKPFLIIADEVEDPHNLGAIIRTAETAGAHGVIIPKRRGVGLTSAVFKSSAGAAAHIPVARVANLASTVDELKEQGVWVYGCDMEGQTWCEVNFDGGVALIIGSEGKGMSRLLKEKCDVMVSLPMRGEVTSLNASVAGGIIMYEVARQRLGLKAAAPRA
;
A
#
# COMPACT_ATOMS: atom_id res chain seq x y z
N MET A 1 64.96 -8.63 -35.54
CA MET A 1 64.97 -9.15 -36.94
C MET A 1 63.51 -9.09 -37.42
N ARG A 2 63.26 -8.10 -38.28
CA ARG A 2 62.64 -8.16 -39.62
C ARG A 2 61.28 -8.83 -39.65
N ASN A 3 60.18 -8.32 -40.23
CA ASN A 3 60.03 -7.34 -41.32
C ASN A 3 58.57 -6.94 -41.44
N GLU A 4 58.36 -5.69 -41.78
CA GLU A 4 57.15 -5.09 -42.32
C GLU A 4 56.68 -5.77 -43.60
N LYS A 5 55.37 -5.78 -43.88
CA LYS A 5 54.87 -5.55 -45.25
C LYS A 5 53.48 -4.91 -45.25
N ASN A 6 53.52 -3.65 -45.58
CA ASN A 6 52.52 -2.80 -46.22
C ASN A 6 51.87 -3.50 -47.41
N ARG A 7 50.53 -3.47 -47.52
CA ARG A 7 49.82 -3.65 -48.83
C ARG A 7 48.72 -2.60 -48.94
N SER A 8 49.05 -1.62 -49.76
CA SER A 8 48.16 -0.65 -50.39
C SER A 8 47.24 -1.34 -51.42
N TYR A 9 45.95 -0.99 -51.45
CA TYR A 9 45.04 -1.28 -52.56
C TYR A 9 44.65 -0.01 -53.28
N PRO A 10 44.56 -0.01 -54.59
CA PRO A 10 44.31 1.17 -55.40
C PRO A 10 42.84 1.54 -55.53
N ALA A 11 42.60 2.83 -55.70
CA ALA A 11 41.33 3.43 -55.98
C ALA A 11 40.81 2.98 -57.35
N ARG A 12 39.55 2.60 -57.45
CA ARG A 12 38.80 2.50 -58.71
C ARG A 12 37.77 3.60 -58.78
N HIS A 13 37.98 4.53 -59.70
CA HIS A 13 36.96 5.40 -60.25
C HIS A 13 35.94 4.57 -61.01
N SER A 14 34.66 4.74 -60.75
CA SER A 14 33.59 4.52 -61.70
C SER A 14 32.59 5.66 -61.60
N ASP A 15 32.68 6.47 -62.63
CA ASP A 15 31.74 7.48 -63.01
C ASP A 15 30.42 6.77 -63.41
N ASN A 16 29.31 7.12 -62.76
CA ASN A 16 27.99 6.77 -63.28
C ASN A 16 27.00 7.89 -62.90
N GLY A 17 26.64 8.62 -63.96
CA GLY A 17 25.75 9.76 -63.97
C GLY A 17 24.45 9.53 -63.20
N ARG A 18 24.24 10.27 -62.16
CA ARG A 18 22.93 10.48 -61.56
C ARG A 18 22.47 11.91 -61.87
N LYS A 19 21.38 12.00 -62.62
CA LYS A 19 20.63 13.22 -62.90
C LYS A 19 20.23 13.86 -61.57
N PRO A 20 20.18 15.22 -61.46
CA PRO A 20 19.72 15.88 -60.28
C PRO A 20 18.24 15.61 -60.06
N TYR A 21 17.92 15.15 -58.85
CA TYR A 21 16.57 15.00 -58.35
C TYR A 21 16.01 16.40 -58.07
N VAL A 22 15.06 16.81 -58.90
CA VAL A 22 14.31 18.07 -58.70
C VAL A 22 13.28 17.75 -57.58
N SER A 23 13.50 18.31 -56.41
CA SER A 23 12.56 18.29 -55.29
C SER A 23 11.34 19.16 -55.69
N ALA A 24 10.22 18.52 -55.94
CA ALA A 24 8.92 19.17 -55.99
C ALA A 24 8.44 19.40 -54.55
N ASP A 25 7.87 20.57 -54.34
CA ASP A 25 7.10 20.98 -53.15
C ASP A 25 7.81 21.50 -51.89
N ASP A 26 8.42 22.67 -52.08
CA ASP A 26 8.68 23.63 -50.98
C ASP A 26 7.42 24.46 -50.59
N ARG A 27 6.21 24.01 -50.87
CA ARG A 27 4.99 24.84 -50.68
C ARG A 27 4.07 24.43 -49.53
N PHE A 28 4.45 23.48 -48.64
CA PHE A 28 3.50 23.02 -47.62
C PHE A 28 4.01 22.97 -46.17
N TYR A 29 5.13 23.58 -45.82
CA TYR A 29 5.53 23.72 -44.42
C TYR A 29 5.78 25.16 -44.00
N SER A 30 4.74 26.03 -44.10
CA SER A 30 4.66 27.19 -43.26
C SER A 30 4.31 26.75 -41.85
N ARG A 31 5.32 26.78 -40.94
CA ARG A 31 5.09 26.56 -39.48
C ARG A 31 3.98 27.53 -39.04
N PRO A 32 2.87 27.01 -38.45
CA PRO A 32 1.90 27.88 -37.82
C PRO A 32 2.59 28.65 -36.69
N LYS A 33 2.40 29.99 -36.68
CA LYS A 33 2.82 30.86 -35.58
C LYS A 33 2.31 30.23 -34.29
N ARG A 34 3.22 30.02 -33.33
CA ARG A 34 2.94 29.55 -31.97
C ARG A 34 1.90 30.49 -31.34
N THR A 35 0.62 30.17 -31.48
CA THR A 35 -0.45 30.80 -30.71
C THR A 35 -0.17 30.48 -29.24
N GLU A 36 -0.12 31.55 -28.45
CA GLU A 36 -0.01 31.40 -26.98
C GLU A 36 -1.09 30.42 -26.53
N ARG A 37 -0.67 29.33 -25.89
CA ARG A 37 -1.58 28.39 -25.25
C ARG A 37 -2.42 29.20 -24.26
N PRO A 38 -3.75 29.15 -24.33
CA PRO A 38 -4.56 29.75 -23.29
C PRO A 38 -4.07 29.20 -21.96
N GLN A 39 -3.75 30.08 -21.02
CA GLN A 39 -3.40 29.71 -19.66
C GLN A 39 -4.55 28.85 -19.14
N ARG A 40 -4.26 27.60 -18.86
CA ARG A 40 -5.18 26.71 -18.15
C ARG A 40 -5.60 27.48 -16.89
N PRO A 41 -6.90 27.65 -16.62
CA PRO A 41 -7.31 28.26 -15.36
C PRO A 41 -6.57 27.52 -14.24
N ALA A 42 -6.01 28.28 -13.31
CA ALA A 42 -5.36 27.75 -12.13
C ALA A 42 -6.32 26.70 -11.54
N ARG A 43 -5.84 25.46 -11.43
CA ARG A 43 -6.56 24.40 -10.74
C ARG A 43 -6.90 24.99 -9.36
N PRO A 44 -8.15 25.00 -8.92
CA PRO A 44 -8.44 25.43 -7.56
C PRO A 44 -7.47 24.69 -6.65
N GLU A 45 -6.81 25.43 -5.78
CA GLU A 45 -5.95 24.88 -4.76
C GLU A 45 -6.70 23.72 -4.13
N ALA A 46 -6.08 22.57 -4.08
CA ALA A 46 -6.67 21.36 -3.55
C ALA A 46 -7.30 21.72 -2.19
N GLU A 47 -8.62 21.70 -2.14
CA GLU A 47 -9.34 21.65 -0.87
C GLU A 47 -8.68 20.54 -0.09
N SER A 48 -8.20 20.87 1.10
CA SER A 48 -7.43 20.00 1.97
C SER A 48 -8.14 18.65 2.09
N GLU A 49 -7.50 17.58 1.59
CA GLU A 49 -7.99 16.20 1.61
C GLU A 49 -8.07 15.61 3.04
N ASP A 50 -8.06 16.46 4.05
CA ASP A 50 -8.02 16.12 5.49
C ASP A 50 -9.40 15.97 6.13
N ALA A 51 -10.48 15.94 5.36
CA ALA A 51 -11.85 16.04 5.90
C ALA A 51 -12.35 14.81 6.70
N GLU A 52 -11.61 13.70 6.72
CA GLU A 52 -12.06 12.48 7.42
C GLU A 52 -11.14 12.01 8.57
N ASN A 53 -9.94 12.55 8.69
CA ASN A 53 -9.15 12.38 9.91
C ASN A 53 -9.54 13.47 10.92
N VAL A 54 -10.06 13.06 12.05
CA VAL A 54 -10.26 13.99 13.16
C VAL A 54 -8.90 14.22 13.81
N PHE A 55 -8.36 15.41 13.60
CA PHE A 55 -7.13 15.85 14.27
C PHE A 55 -7.50 16.62 15.54
N ILE A 56 -7.00 16.16 16.66
CA ILE A 56 -7.17 16.79 17.97
C ILE A 56 -5.87 17.50 18.31
N ALA A 57 -5.90 18.84 18.31
CA ALA A 57 -4.74 19.69 18.57
C ALA A 57 -4.72 20.21 20.01
N GLY A 58 -3.51 20.35 20.58
CA GLY A 58 -3.29 20.88 21.91
C GLY A 58 -3.15 19.84 23.01
N ARG A 59 -2.37 20.18 24.07
CA ARG A 59 -1.96 19.21 25.09
C ARG A 59 -3.12 18.64 25.90
N ASN A 60 -4.05 19.47 26.34
CA ASN A 60 -5.16 19.02 27.17
C ASN A 60 -6.17 18.15 26.40
N PRO A 61 -6.66 18.55 25.23
CA PRO A 61 -7.53 17.69 24.42
C PRO A 61 -6.89 16.34 24.10
N VAL A 62 -5.61 16.33 23.73
CA VAL A 62 -4.87 15.08 23.45
C VAL A 62 -4.79 14.19 24.69
N ILE A 63 -4.49 14.74 25.88
CA ILE A 63 -4.46 13.97 27.13
C ILE A 63 -5.83 13.33 27.43
N GLU A 64 -6.91 14.08 27.29
CA GLU A 64 -8.26 13.58 27.58
C GLU A 64 -8.68 12.48 26.57
N THR A 65 -8.36 12.64 25.29
CA THR A 65 -8.66 11.63 24.28
C THR A 65 -7.81 10.36 24.48
N LEU A 66 -6.53 10.50 24.83
CA LEU A 66 -5.67 9.35 25.14
C LEU A 66 -6.17 8.56 26.37
N LYS A 67 -6.76 9.24 27.37
CA LYS A 67 -7.38 8.56 28.53
C LYS A 67 -8.63 7.78 28.16
N LYS A 68 -9.44 8.26 27.20
CA LYS A 68 -10.61 7.52 26.69
C LYS A 68 -10.20 6.26 25.94
N GLY A 69 -9.08 6.27 25.24
CA GLY A 69 -8.52 5.10 24.57
C GLY A 69 -9.22 4.68 23.27
N GLU A 70 -10.22 5.44 22.81
CA GLU A 70 -11.05 5.10 21.65
C GLU A 70 -10.45 5.63 20.35
N ASN A 71 -10.41 4.81 19.33
CA ASN A 71 -10.06 5.14 17.93
C ASN A 71 -8.73 5.87 17.74
N LEU A 72 -7.79 5.66 18.65
CA LEU A 72 -6.48 6.29 18.61
C LEU A 72 -5.66 5.81 17.42
N ASP A 73 -5.20 6.74 16.59
CA ASP A 73 -4.34 6.39 15.44
C ASP A 73 -2.86 6.71 15.71
N THR A 74 -2.47 7.98 15.72
CA THR A 74 -1.07 8.39 15.88
C THR A 74 -0.97 9.72 16.63
N VAL A 75 -0.09 9.80 17.63
CA VAL A 75 0.30 11.06 18.27
C VAL A 75 1.48 11.67 17.51
N PHE A 76 1.32 12.86 16.99
CA PHE A 76 2.37 13.66 16.38
C PHE A 76 2.89 14.67 17.39
N VAL A 77 4.20 14.66 17.63
CA VAL A 77 4.88 15.59 18.54
C VAL A 77 5.91 16.40 17.79
N GLU A 78 6.09 17.65 18.17
CA GLU A 78 7.11 18.52 17.60
C GLU A 78 8.50 18.05 18.01
N LYS A 79 9.44 18.00 17.06
CA LYS A 79 10.83 17.63 17.32
C LYS A 79 11.46 18.53 18.38
N GLY A 80 12.15 17.91 19.36
CA GLY A 80 12.86 18.62 20.42
C GLY A 80 11.97 19.15 21.54
N GLN A 81 10.67 18.92 21.53
CA GLN A 81 9.78 19.29 22.63
C GLN A 81 10.03 18.37 23.84
N THR A 82 10.56 18.96 24.89
CA THR A 82 10.79 18.32 26.20
C THR A 82 10.09 19.11 27.30
N GLY A 83 9.19 18.49 28.02
CA GLY A 83 8.46 19.13 29.11
C GLY A 83 7.54 18.14 29.82
N GLY A 84 7.19 18.41 31.08
CA GLY A 84 6.43 17.50 31.93
C GLY A 84 5.09 17.07 31.32
N SER A 85 4.37 17.98 30.67
CA SER A 85 3.11 17.64 29.97
C SER A 85 3.33 16.80 28.69
N MET A 86 4.44 17.02 27.97
CA MET A 86 4.79 16.21 26.80
C MET A 86 5.21 14.80 27.23
N ALA A 87 6.01 14.66 28.26
CA ALA A 87 6.37 13.37 28.85
C ALA A 87 5.12 12.57 29.27
N LYS A 88 4.13 13.24 29.87
CA LYS A 88 2.84 12.64 30.23
C LYS A 88 2.06 12.15 29.00
N ILE A 89 2.00 12.94 27.92
CA ILE A 89 1.34 12.56 26.65
C ILE A 89 2.01 11.33 26.06
N ILE A 90 3.34 11.31 26.00
CA ILE A 90 4.12 10.17 25.47
C ILE A 90 3.88 8.92 26.34
N ALA A 91 3.83 9.05 27.65
CA ALA A 91 3.54 7.94 28.54
C ALA A 91 2.12 7.37 28.34
N LEU A 92 1.10 8.24 28.27
CA LEU A 92 -0.27 7.85 27.98
C LEU A 92 -0.41 7.20 26.59
N ALA A 93 0.23 7.76 25.57
CA ALA A 93 0.24 7.16 24.23
C ALA A 93 0.86 5.76 24.23
N LYS A 94 1.97 5.57 24.95
CA LYS A 94 2.60 4.25 25.12
C LYS A 94 1.69 3.27 25.85
N GLN A 95 1.03 3.70 26.92
CA GLN A 95 0.08 2.88 27.68
C GLN A 95 -1.12 2.46 26.83
N ALA A 96 -1.64 3.38 26.02
CA ALA A 96 -2.74 3.11 25.07
C ALA A 96 -2.29 2.35 23.81
N GLY A 97 -1.00 2.04 23.67
CA GLY A 97 -0.46 1.41 22.47
C GLY A 97 -0.51 2.29 21.21
N CYS A 98 -0.72 3.60 21.39
CA CYS A 98 -0.79 4.57 20.29
C CYS A 98 0.63 4.96 19.84
N PRO A 99 0.97 4.86 18.54
CA PRO A 99 2.26 5.29 18.01
C PRO A 99 2.53 6.77 18.23
N VAL A 100 3.79 7.12 18.52
CA VAL A 100 4.25 8.51 18.62
C VAL A 100 5.24 8.78 17.50
N LYS A 101 5.00 9.83 16.69
CA LYS A 101 5.87 10.27 15.59
C LYS A 101 6.34 11.71 15.83
N GLU A 102 7.64 11.94 15.71
CA GLU A 102 8.20 13.29 15.74
C GLU A 102 8.09 13.94 14.35
N VAL A 103 7.58 15.17 14.32
CA VAL A 103 7.37 15.94 13.10
C VAL A 103 7.82 17.40 13.28
N THR A 104 7.86 18.17 12.19
CA THR A 104 8.13 19.61 12.22
C THR A 104 6.90 20.40 12.70
N SER A 105 7.11 21.62 13.25
CA SER A 105 6.03 22.53 13.63
C SER A 105 5.08 22.82 12.46
N GLN A 106 5.64 23.08 11.27
CA GLN A 106 4.87 23.34 10.06
C GLN A 106 3.90 22.19 9.71
N LYS A 107 4.32 20.93 9.92
CA LYS A 107 3.43 19.78 9.72
C LYS A 107 2.29 19.73 10.74
N LEU A 108 2.55 20.09 11.99
CA LEU A 108 1.51 20.20 13.03
C LEU A 108 0.53 21.32 12.73
N GLU A 109 1.00 22.46 12.24
CA GLU A 109 0.15 23.58 11.81
C GLU A 109 -0.81 23.16 10.71
N GLY A 110 -0.32 22.45 9.67
CA GLY A 110 -1.17 21.90 8.61
C GLY A 110 -2.24 20.93 9.14
N MET A 111 -1.89 20.07 10.11
CA MET A 111 -2.82 19.12 10.72
C MET A 111 -3.83 19.76 11.66
N SER A 112 -3.45 20.86 12.34
CA SER A 112 -4.29 21.50 13.36
C SER A 112 -5.40 22.39 12.79
N GLY A 113 -5.42 22.65 11.49
CA GLY A 113 -6.44 23.48 10.83
C GLY A 113 -6.53 24.90 11.42
N GLY A 114 -5.39 25.48 11.85
CA GLY A 114 -5.33 26.80 12.48
C GLY A 114 -5.60 26.81 13.99
N THR A 115 -5.84 25.65 14.60
CA THR A 115 -5.97 25.54 16.06
C THR A 115 -4.59 25.47 16.70
N SER A 116 -4.41 26.10 17.90
CA SER A 116 -3.15 26.06 18.62
C SER A 116 -2.77 24.64 19.03
N HIS A 117 -1.78 24.05 18.34
CA HIS A 117 -1.35 22.66 18.59
C HIS A 117 -0.44 22.48 19.81
N GLN A 118 0.19 23.54 20.33
CA GLN A 118 1.08 23.50 21.52
C GLN A 118 2.16 22.39 21.42
N GLY A 119 2.63 22.07 20.22
CA GLY A 119 3.63 21.04 19.92
C GLY A 119 3.09 19.60 19.86
N VAL A 120 1.77 19.39 19.84
CA VAL A 120 1.16 18.06 19.74
C VAL A 120 -0.17 18.05 18.98
N VAL A 121 -0.35 17.03 18.16
CA VAL A 121 -1.61 16.69 17.48
C VAL A 121 -1.82 15.18 17.57
N LEU A 122 -3.04 14.77 17.87
CA LEU A 122 -3.48 13.36 17.82
C LEU A 122 -4.38 13.15 16.62
N SER A 123 -4.04 12.19 15.79
CA SER A 123 -4.94 11.66 14.74
C SER A 123 -5.84 10.61 15.36
N VAL A 124 -7.13 10.71 15.10
CA VAL A 124 -8.15 9.76 15.53
C VAL A 124 -8.82 9.19 14.29
N SER A 125 -9.01 7.87 14.23
CA SER A 125 -9.70 7.21 13.13
C SER A 125 -11.19 7.56 13.12
N ALA A 126 -11.74 7.78 11.94
CA ALA A 126 -13.18 8.00 11.76
C ALA A 126 -13.99 6.72 12.00
N VAL A 127 -13.35 5.55 11.90
CA VAL A 127 -13.95 4.24 12.14
C VAL A 127 -13.18 3.52 13.25
N ALA A 128 -13.91 2.86 14.12
CA ALA A 128 -13.32 2.05 15.17
C ALA A 128 -12.53 0.87 14.58
N TYR A 129 -11.36 0.60 15.16
CA TYR A 129 -10.66 -0.65 14.88
C TYR A 129 -11.41 -1.80 15.54
N ALA A 130 -11.50 -2.91 14.82
CA ALA A 130 -12.03 -4.16 15.33
C ALA A 130 -10.95 -4.94 16.09
N GLU A 131 -11.37 -5.93 16.87
CA GLU A 131 -10.49 -6.97 17.39
C GLU A 131 -10.40 -8.13 16.38
N VAL A 132 -9.35 -8.94 16.46
CA VAL A 132 -9.20 -10.12 15.59
C VAL A 132 -10.33 -11.14 15.83
N SER A 133 -10.81 -11.25 17.08
CA SER A 133 -11.97 -12.07 17.45
C SER A 133 -13.25 -11.64 16.69
N ASP A 134 -13.44 -10.36 16.45
CA ASP A 134 -14.62 -9.87 15.73
C ASP A 134 -14.60 -10.30 14.25
N ILE A 135 -13.40 -10.35 13.66
CA ILE A 135 -13.20 -10.83 12.27
C ILE A 135 -13.53 -12.33 12.18
N LEU A 136 -13.08 -13.12 13.16
CA LEU A 136 -13.34 -14.55 13.20
C LEU A 136 -14.82 -14.85 13.48
N ALA A 137 -15.45 -14.11 14.41
CA ALA A 137 -16.88 -14.21 14.69
C ALA A 137 -17.74 -13.85 13.45
N ARG A 138 -17.28 -12.90 12.61
CA ARG A 138 -17.95 -12.58 11.34
C ARG A 138 -17.93 -13.76 10.36
N ALA A 139 -16.82 -14.50 10.27
CA ALA A 139 -16.73 -15.71 9.45
C ALA A 139 -17.66 -16.80 9.97
N GLU A 140 -17.66 -17.02 11.27
CA GLU A 140 -18.52 -18.00 11.93
C GLU A 140 -20.02 -17.67 11.72
N ALA A 141 -20.40 -16.40 11.89
CA ALA A 141 -21.77 -15.93 11.68
C ALA A 141 -22.24 -16.10 10.22
N ALA A 142 -21.31 -16.01 9.25
CA ALA A 142 -21.59 -16.30 7.85
C ALA A 142 -21.63 -17.80 7.53
N GLY A 143 -21.25 -18.67 8.47
CA GLY A 143 -21.08 -20.11 8.21
C GLY A 143 -19.93 -20.43 7.25
N GLU A 144 -18.95 -19.53 7.14
CA GLU A 144 -17.84 -19.62 6.21
C GLU A 144 -16.51 -19.90 6.94
N LYS A 145 -15.56 -20.50 6.23
CA LYS A 145 -14.19 -20.60 6.74
C LYS A 145 -13.54 -19.20 6.76
N PRO A 146 -12.76 -18.85 7.80
CA PRO A 146 -12.11 -17.55 7.88
C PRO A 146 -11.31 -17.21 6.63
N PHE A 147 -11.40 -15.96 6.16
CA PHE A 147 -10.56 -15.38 5.13
C PHE A 147 -10.11 -14.01 5.57
N LEU A 148 -8.83 -13.91 5.91
CA LEU A 148 -8.23 -12.72 6.49
C LEU A 148 -7.07 -12.23 5.63
N ILE A 149 -6.87 -10.92 5.62
CA ILE A 149 -5.72 -10.30 4.97
C ILE A 149 -4.84 -9.67 6.06
N ILE A 150 -3.56 -9.95 6.03
CA ILE A 150 -2.57 -9.35 6.93
C ILE A 150 -1.66 -8.45 6.09
N ALA A 151 -1.67 -7.15 6.36
CA ALA A 151 -0.82 -6.18 5.69
C ALA A 151 0.44 -5.91 6.55
N ASP A 152 1.59 -6.46 6.16
CA ASP A 152 2.86 -6.33 6.87
C ASP A 152 3.66 -5.13 6.39
N GLU A 153 3.87 -4.15 7.26
CA GLU A 153 4.65 -2.92 7.02
C GLU A 153 4.20 -2.11 5.77
N VAL A 154 2.93 -2.18 5.40
CA VAL A 154 2.36 -1.35 4.31
C VAL A 154 2.24 0.09 4.80
N GLU A 155 3.10 0.98 4.30
CA GLU A 155 3.20 2.38 4.74
C GLU A 155 2.43 3.36 3.83
N ASP A 156 2.22 3.01 2.56
CA ASP A 156 1.48 3.82 1.61
C ASP A 156 -0.04 3.67 1.82
N PRO A 157 -0.77 4.77 2.10
CA PRO A 157 -2.21 4.73 2.27
C PRO A 157 -2.97 4.31 1.00
N HIS A 158 -2.43 4.56 -0.19
CA HIS A 158 -3.05 4.12 -1.43
C HIS A 158 -3.00 2.59 -1.56
N ASN A 159 -1.89 1.97 -1.19
CA ASN A 159 -1.75 0.51 -1.20
C ASN A 159 -2.65 -0.14 -0.15
N LEU A 160 -2.65 0.37 1.10
CA LEU A 160 -3.53 -0.17 2.12
C LEU A 160 -5.00 -0.04 1.72
N GLY A 161 -5.41 1.12 1.18
CA GLY A 161 -6.78 1.32 0.72
C GLY A 161 -7.16 0.39 -0.43
N ALA A 162 -6.26 0.16 -1.40
CA ALA A 162 -6.48 -0.80 -2.48
C ALA A 162 -6.59 -2.24 -1.96
N ILE A 163 -5.74 -2.62 -0.98
CA ILE A 163 -5.81 -3.93 -0.32
C ILE A 163 -7.16 -4.11 0.39
N ILE A 164 -7.59 -3.13 1.19
CA ILE A 164 -8.87 -3.17 1.90
C ILE A 164 -10.05 -3.28 0.92
N ARG A 165 -10.04 -2.49 -0.15
CA ARG A 165 -11.08 -2.54 -1.19
C ARG A 165 -11.15 -3.91 -1.84
N THR A 166 -10.00 -4.47 -2.21
CA THR A 166 -9.94 -5.79 -2.84
C THR A 166 -10.34 -6.89 -1.86
N ALA A 167 -9.92 -6.80 -0.59
CA ALA A 167 -10.31 -7.74 0.44
C ALA A 167 -11.84 -7.79 0.64
N GLU A 168 -12.47 -6.62 0.71
CA GLU A 168 -13.94 -6.51 0.83
C GLU A 168 -14.63 -7.14 -0.39
N THR A 169 -14.24 -6.75 -1.61
CA THR A 169 -14.86 -7.26 -2.84
C THR A 169 -14.56 -8.74 -3.12
N ALA A 170 -13.46 -9.29 -2.62
CA ALA A 170 -13.11 -10.72 -2.71
C ALA A 170 -13.80 -11.57 -1.63
N GLY A 171 -14.57 -10.97 -0.72
CA GLY A 171 -15.27 -11.69 0.35
C GLY A 171 -14.38 -12.04 1.55
N ALA A 172 -13.31 -11.28 1.81
CA ALA A 172 -12.56 -11.43 3.03
C ALA A 172 -13.39 -10.96 4.24
N HIS A 173 -13.19 -11.61 5.39
CA HIS A 173 -13.90 -11.29 6.62
C HIS A 173 -13.30 -10.11 7.38
N GLY A 174 -12.01 -9.81 7.15
CA GLY A 174 -11.34 -8.68 7.77
C GLY A 174 -9.91 -8.49 7.30
N VAL A 175 -9.35 -7.34 7.69
CA VAL A 175 -7.96 -6.97 7.44
C VAL A 175 -7.25 -6.73 8.76
N ILE A 176 -6.03 -7.22 8.90
CA ILE A 176 -5.19 -7.06 10.09
C ILE A 176 -3.98 -6.20 9.72
N ILE A 177 -3.74 -5.13 10.48
CA ILE A 177 -2.62 -4.22 10.30
C ILE A 177 -1.80 -4.08 11.58
N PRO A 178 -0.50 -3.75 11.50
CA PRO A 178 0.30 -3.51 12.69
C PRO A 178 0.03 -2.12 13.30
N LYS A 179 0.17 -1.99 14.63
CA LYS A 179 0.15 -0.69 15.33
C LYS A 179 1.34 0.19 14.98
N ARG A 180 2.45 -0.37 14.51
CA ARG A 180 3.70 0.32 14.16
C ARG A 180 4.18 -0.18 12.80
N ARG A 181 4.97 0.66 12.12
CA ARG A 181 5.55 0.35 10.81
C ARG A 181 4.51 0.10 9.71
N GLY A 182 3.36 0.73 9.79
CA GLY A 182 2.31 0.67 8.80
C GLY A 182 1.42 1.90 8.90
N VAL A 183 0.66 2.18 7.88
CA VAL A 183 -0.35 3.23 7.88
C VAL A 183 -1.62 2.73 8.57
N GLY A 184 -2.28 3.60 9.34
CA GLY A 184 -3.60 3.33 9.93
C GLY A 184 -4.75 3.69 8.99
N LEU A 185 -5.98 3.63 9.51
CA LEU A 185 -7.20 4.05 8.79
C LEU A 185 -7.28 5.58 8.71
N THR A 186 -6.50 6.16 7.82
CA THR A 186 -6.48 7.59 7.53
C THR A 186 -7.53 7.95 6.48
N SER A 187 -7.84 9.25 6.32
CA SER A 187 -8.72 9.74 5.25
C SER A 187 -8.26 9.31 3.86
N ALA A 188 -6.94 9.29 3.62
CA ALA A 188 -6.38 8.82 2.37
C ALA A 188 -6.66 7.32 2.13
N VAL A 189 -6.65 6.48 3.20
CA VAL A 189 -7.04 5.06 3.13
C VAL A 189 -8.52 4.92 2.83
N PHE A 190 -9.39 5.72 3.48
CA PHE A 190 -10.82 5.72 3.18
C PHE A 190 -11.10 6.09 1.73
N LYS A 191 -10.47 7.12 1.21
CA LYS A 191 -10.62 7.57 -0.18
C LYS A 191 -10.10 6.53 -1.17
N SER A 192 -8.92 5.97 -0.95
CA SER A 192 -8.32 4.96 -1.83
C SER A 192 -9.05 3.62 -1.77
N SER A 193 -9.67 3.28 -0.63
CA SER A 193 -10.54 2.10 -0.50
C SER A 193 -11.92 2.29 -1.11
N ALA A 194 -12.25 3.48 -1.65
CA ALA A 194 -13.60 3.83 -2.13
C ALA A 194 -14.71 3.53 -1.10
N GLY A 195 -14.43 3.73 0.19
CA GLY A 195 -15.34 3.50 1.29
C GLY A 195 -15.40 2.06 1.82
N ALA A 196 -14.69 1.11 1.21
CA ALA A 196 -14.68 -0.29 1.66
C ALA A 196 -14.23 -0.44 3.13
N ALA A 197 -13.36 0.45 3.62
CA ALA A 197 -12.92 0.47 5.02
C ALA A 197 -14.05 0.67 6.05
N ALA A 198 -15.24 1.12 5.63
CA ALA A 198 -16.42 1.21 6.48
C ALA A 198 -17.25 -0.10 6.51
N HIS A 199 -16.99 -1.03 5.59
CA HIS A 199 -17.78 -2.25 5.41
C HIS A 199 -17.08 -3.52 5.85
N ILE A 200 -15.74 -3.49 5.89
CA ILE A 200 -14.91 -4.61 6.34
C ILE A 200 -14.20 -4.25 7.65
N PRO A 201 -14.25 -5.09 8.69
CA PRO A 201 -13.54 -4.84 9.94
C PRO A 201 -12.03 -4.85 9.72
N VAL A 202 -11.36 -3.84 10.30
CA VAL A 202 -9.90 -3.73 10.28
C VAL A 202 -9.39 -3.82 11.71
N ALA A 203 -8.64 -4.87 12.02
CA ALA A 203 -8.01 -5.04 13.33
C ALA A 203 -6.60 -4.44 13.33
N ARG A 204 -6.22 -3.82 14.45
CA ARG A 204 -4.90 -3.19 14.62
C ARG A 204 -4.14 -3.82 15.76
N VAL A 205 -3.14 -4.62 15.47
CA VAL A 205 -2.45 -5.46 16.45
C VAL A 205 -1.06 -4.94 16.81
N ALA A 206 -0.61 -5.22 18.03
CA ALA A 206 0.71 -4.82 18.49
C ALA A 206 1.84 -5.67 17.87
N ASN A 207 1.56 -6.97 17.61
CA ASN A 207 2.53 -7.95 17.12
C ASN A 207 1.86 -8.91 16.13
N LEU A 208 2.16 -8.74 14.83
CA LEU A 208 1.62 -9.61 13.78
C LEU A 208 2.08 -11.07 13.94
N ALA A 209 3.31 -11.31 14.39
CA ALA A 209 3.82 -12.68 14.53
C ALA A 209 3.07 -13.46 15.63
N SER A 210 2.73 -12.82 16.75
CA SER A 210 1.89 -13.44 17.78
C SER A 210 0.48 -13.69 17.27
N THR A 211 -0.10 -12.71 16.56
CA THR A 211 -1.43 -12.87 15.96
C THR A 211 -1.47 -14.00 14.94
N VAL A 212 -0.40 -14.20 14.16
CA VAL A 212 -0.28 -15.33 13.23
C VAL A 212 -0.29 -16.66 14.00
N ASP A 213 0.44 -16.78 15.12
CA ASP A 213 0.43 -17.99 15.94
C ASP A 213 -0.98 -18.28 16.48
N GLU A 214 -1.67 -17.27 17.01
CA GLU A 214 -3.04 -17.39 17.52
C GLU A 214 -4.04 -17.81 16.42
N LEU A 215 -3.90 -17.32 15.20
CA LEU A 215 -4.72 -17.74 14.05
C LEU A 215 -4.45 -19.20 13.67
N LYS A 216 -3.20 -19.65 13.70
CA LYS A 216 -2.82 -21.03 13.41
C LYS A 216 -3.40 -22.01 14.46
N GLU A 217 -3.39 -21.63 15.74
CA GLU A 217 -4.02 -22.40 16.81
C GLU A 217 -5.53 -22.58 16.59
N GLN A 218 -6.17 -21.66 15.87
CA GLN A 218 -7.58 -21.73 15.48
C GLN A 218 -7.81 -22.43 14.11
N GLY A 219 -6.79 -23.08 13.56
CA GLY A 219 -6.88 -23.83 12.31
C GLY A 219 -6.89 -23.00 11.04
N VAL A 220 -6.41 -21.74 11.11
CA VAL A 220 -6.25 -20.88 9.95
C VAL A 220 -4.87 -21.11 9.33
N TRP A 221 -4.82 -21.46 8.05
CA TRP A 221 -3.60 -21.59 7.27
C TRP A 221 -3.06 -20.23 6.87
N VAL A 222 -1.75 -20.07 6.96
CA VAL A 222 -1.07 -18.80 6.73
C VAL A 222 -0.29 -18.85 5.41
N TYR A 223 -0.68 -18.00 4.47
CA TYR A 223 -0.10 -17.90 3.14
C TYR A 223 0.67 -16.60 3.02
N GLY A 224 1.92 -16.67 2.58
CA GLY A 224 2.75 -15.49 2.35
C GLY A 224 2.89 -15.18 0.87
N CYS A 225 2.63 -13.94 0.47
CA CYS A 225 2.91 -13.48 -0.90
C CYS A 225 4.39 -13.14 -1.04
N ASP A 226 5.13 -13.89 -1.86
CA ASP A 226 6.55 -13.63 -2.14
C ASP A 226 6.88 -13.95 -3.61
N MET A 227 8.10 -13.58 -4.05
CA MET A 227 8.59 -13.93 -5.38
C MET A 227 8.96 -15.42 -5.48
N GLU A 228 9.34 -16.02 -4.35
CA GLU A 228 9.66 -17.44 -4.23
C GLU A 228 8.52 -18.18 -3.54
N GLY A 229 8.02 -19.22 -4.16
CA GLY A 229 6.89 -19.99 -3.62
C GLY A 229 6.20 -20.83 -4.67
N GLN A 230 5.13 -21.48 -4.26
CA GLN A 230 4.27 -22.23 -5.17
C GLN A 230 3.48 -21.27 -6.06
N THR A 231 3.30 -21.63 -7.33
CA THR A 231 2.53 -20.81 -8.27
C THR A 231 1.09 -20.62 -7.76
N TRP A 232 0.62 -19.38 -7.73
CA TRP A 232 -0.65 -18.98 -7.16
C TRP A 232 -1.87 -19.81 -7.57
N CYS A 233 -1.92 -20.27 -8.83
CA CYS A 233 -3.03 -21.08 -9.36
C CYS A 233 -2.92 -22.57 -9.05
N GLU A 234 -1.81 -23.03 -8.46
CA GLU A 234 -1.56 -24.41 -8.04
C GLU A 234 -1.74 -24.57 -6.52
N VAL A 235 -1.89 -23.47 -5.79
CA VAL A 235 -2.12 -23.48 -4.35
C VAL A 235 -3.57 -23.82 -4.04
N ASN A 236 -3.77 -24.74 -3.12
CA ASN A 236 -5.09 -25.03 -2.58
C ASN A 236 -5.37 -24.10 -1.39
N PHE A 237 -6.43 -23.30 -1.50
CA PHE A 237 -6.91 -22.38 -0.45
C PHE A 237 -8.17 -22.92 0.28
N ASP A 238 -8.34 -24.21 0.33
CA ASP A 238 -9.42 -24.81 1.11
C ASP A 238 -9.16 -24.63 2.61
N GLY A 239 -10.22 -24.34 3.37
CA GLY A 239 -10.13 -24.09 4.81
C GLY A 239 -10.06 -22.62 5.19
N GLY A 240 -9.57 -22.36 6.41
CA GLY A 240 -9.29 -20.98 6.89
C GLY A 240 -8.03 -20.43 6.23
N VAL A 241 -8.08 -19.19 5.75
CA VAL A 241 -6.99 -18.52 5.02
C VAL A 241 -6.63 -17.21 5.68
N ALA A 242 -5.36 -17.02 6.02
CA ALA A 242 -4.75 -15.73 6.33
C ALA A 242 -3.67 -15.43 5.28
N LEU A 243 -3.90 -14.44 4.43
CA LEU A 243 -2.99 -14.04 3.36
C LEU A 243 -2.14 -12.86 3.81
N ILE A 244 -0.83 -13.03 3.90
CA ILE A 244 0.11 -11.96 4.28
C ILE A 244 0.61 -11.27 3.01
N ILE A 245 0.44 -9.93 2.98
CA ILE A 245 0.93 -9.04 1.93
C ILE A 245 2.00 -8.15 2.55
N GLY A 246 3.23 -8.24 2.06
CA GLY A 246 4.35 -7.44 2.52
C GLY A 246 4.40 -6.04 1.91
N SER A 247 5.31 -5.21 2.41
CA SER A 247 5.55 -3.87 1.90
C SER A 247 6.24 -3.87 0.53
N GLU A 248 6.09 -2.75 -0.20
CA GLU A 248 6.82 -2.53 -1.43
C GLU A 248 8.34 -2.43 -1.19
N GLY A 249 9.12 -3.10 -2.00
CA GLY A 249 10.58 -3.07 -1.95
C GLY A 249 11.21 -4.01 -0.91
N LYS A 250 10.69 -4.08 0.32
CA LYS A 250 11.21 -4.99 1.37
C LYS A 250 10.50 -6.34 1.40
N GLY A 251 9.27 -6.38 0.84
CA GLY A 251 8.41 -7.56 0.96
C GLY A 251 7.93 -7.78 2.39
N MET A 252 7.73 -9.03 2.74
CA MET A 252 7.29 -9.49 4.04
C MET A 252 8.48 -9.58 5.01
N SER A 253 8.25 -9.27 6.28
CA SER A 253 9.26 -9.39 7.32
C SER A 253 9.71 -10.85 7.48
N ARG A 254 11.02 -11.04 7.77
CA ARG A 254 11.61 -12.39 7.90
C ARG A 254 10.84 -13.28 8.88
N LEU A 255 10.46 -12.73 10.04
CA LEU A 255 9.75 -13.49 11.07
C LEU A 255 8.38 -13.98 10.59
N LEU A 256 7.66 -13.18 9.81
CA LEU A 256 6.39 -13.60 9.23
C LEU A 256 6.59 -14.62 8.11
N LYS A 257 7.63 -14.50 7.29
CA LYS A 257 7.98 -15.52 6.29
C LYS A 257 8.20 -16.90 6.93
N GLU A 258 8.95 -16.93 8.04
CA GLU A 258 9.24 -18.17 8.79
C GLU A 258 7.97 -18.81 9.41
N LYS A 259 6.91 -18.03 9.61
CA LYS A 259 5.63 -18.47 10.16
C LYS A 259 4.59 -18.86 9.10
N CYS A 260 4.80 -18.55 7.84
CA CYS A 260 3.91 -18.98 6.78
C CYS A 260 3.93 -20.50 6.62
N ASP A 261 2.75 -21.08 6.40
CA ASP A 261 2.61 -22.51 6.06
C ASP A 261 2.91 -22.74 4.58
N VAL A 262 2.53 -21.77 3.72
CA VAL A 262 2.73 -21.84 2.27
C VAL A 262 3.19 -20.47 1.77
N MET A 263 4.21 -20.47 0.93
CA MET A 263 4.63 -19.29 0.17
C MET A 263 4.00 -19.35 -1.22
N VAL A 264 3.40 -18.24 -1.64
CA VAL A 264 2.65 -18.12 -2.90
C VAL A 264 3.32 -17.10 -3.79
N SER A 265 3.61 -17.48 -5.03
CA SER A 265 4.29 -16.64 -6.00
C SER A 265 3.45 -16.37 -7.25
N LEU A 266 3.71 -15.22 -7.87
CA LEU A 266 3.20 -14.85 -9.19
C LEU A 266 4.36 -14.89 -10.19
N PRO A 267 4.24 -15.60 -11.32
CA PRO A 267 5.33 -15.71 -12.29
C PRO A 267 5.55 -14.36 -13.00
N MET A 268 6.77 -13.84 -12.93
CA MET A 268 7.19 -12.64 -13.67
C MET A 268 7.82 -13.03 -15.00
N ARG A 269 7.40 -12.40 -16.11
CA ARG A 269 7.92 -12.67 -17.46
C ARG A 269 8.63 -11.47 -18.10
N GLY A 270 8.61 -10.33 -17.43
CA GLY A 270 9.23 -9.08 -17.89
C GLY A 270 10.57 -8.80 -17.20
N GLU A 271 11.16 -7.65 -17.52
CA GLU A 271 12.38 -7.15 -16.88
C GLU A 271 12.14 -6.68 -15.42
N VAL A 272 10.91 -6.28 -15.11
CA VAL A 272 10.54 -5.88 -13.75
C VAL A 272 10.27 -7.12 -12.92
N THR A 273 10.95 -7.22 -11.77
CA THR A 273 10.98 -8.42 -10.94
C THR A 273 9.82 -8.54 -9.95
N SER A 274 9.04 -7.47 -9.73
CA SER A 274 7.94 -7.48 -8.76
C SER A 274 6.74 -6.66 -9.25
N LEU A 275 5.54 -7.00 -8.77
CA LEU A 275 4.33 -6.20 -8.89
C LEU A 275 4.20 -5.25 -7.69
N ASN A 276 3.38 -4.21 -7.84
CA ASN A 276 2.87 -3.45 -6.72
C ASN A 276 2.19 -4.40 -5.70
N ALA A 277 2.43 -4.19 -4.40
CA ALA A 277 1.97 -5.09 -3.34
C ALA A 277 0.44 -5.28 -3.33
N SER A 278 -0.33 -4.21 -3.55
CA SER A 278 -1.80 -4.30 -3.60
C SER A 278 -2.30 -5.06 -4.84
N VAL A 279 -1.58 -4.96 -5.96
CA VAL A 279 -1.91 -5.71 -7.19
C VAL A 279 -1.60 -7.19 -7.01
N ALA A 280 -0.41 -7.53 -6.50
CA ALA A 280 -0.04 -8.92 -6.22
C ALA A 280 -1.01 -9.58 -5.24
N GLY A 281 -1.29 -8.90 -4.12
CA GLY A 281 -2.29 -9.35 -3.15
C GLY A 281 -3.67 -9.51 -3.75
N GLY A 282 -4.08 -8.60 -4.63
CA GLY A 282 -5.37 -8.64 -5.31
C GLY A 282 -5.55 -9.88 -6.20
N ILE A 283 -4.54 -10.25 -6.95
CA ILE A 283 -4.56 -11.46 -7.79
C ILE A 283 -4.76 -12.70 -6.92
N ILE A 284 -4.02 -12.82 -5.80
CA ILE A 284 -4.12 -13.99 -4.92
C ILE A 284 -5.44 -13.98 -4.15
N MET A 285 -5.93 -12.82 -3.67
CA MET A 285 -7.24 -12.70 -3.03
C MET A 285 -8.37 -13.20 -3.95
N TYR A 286 -8.32 -12.86 -5.23
CA TYR A 286 -9.32 -13.32 -6.20
C TYR A 286 -9.16 -14.80 -6.58
N GLU A 287 -7.99 -15.38 -6.43
CA GLU A 287 -7.83 -16.83 -6.53
C GLU A 287 -8.49 -17.55 -5.35
N VAL A 288 -8.33 -17.04 -4.12
CA VAL A 288 -9.08 -17.55 -2.96
C VAL A 288 -10.59 -17.45 -3.21
N ALA A 289 -11.07 -16.28 -3.67
CA ALA A 289 -12.48 -16.07 -4.00
C ALA A 289 -12.96 -17.01 -5.10
N ARG A 290 -12.17 -17.21 -6.16
CA ARG A 290 -12.48 -18.12 -7.25
C ARG A 290 -12.69 -19.55 -6.76
N GLN A 291 -11.80 -20.04 -5.90
CA GLN A 291 -11.89 -21.39 -5.34
C GLN A 291 -13.12 -21.53 -4.43
N ARG A 292 -13.38 -20.56 -3.55
CA ARG A 292 -14.55 -20.56 -2.65
C ARG A 292 -15.88 -20.51 -3.38
N LEU A 293 -15.93 -19.76 -4.50
CA LEU A 293 -17.11 -19.69 -5.36
C LEU A 293 -17.26 -20.91 -6.31
N GLY A 294 -16.33 -21.85 -6.29
CA GLY A 294 -16.34 -23.02 -7.17
C GLY A 294 -16.20 -22.69 -8.65
N LEU A 295 -15.68 -21.50 -9.01
CA LEU A 295 -15.50 -21.08 -10.39
C LEU A 295 -14.36 -21.86 -11.04
N LYS A 296 -14.66 -22.52 -12.16
CA LYS A 296 -13.69 -23.32 -12.92
C LYS A 296 -12.91 -22.45 -13.90
N ALA A 297 -11.62 -22.76 -14.11
CA ALA A 297 -10.87 -22.20 -15.23
C ALA A 297 -11.49 -22.68 -16.55
N ALA A 298 -11.46 -21.80 -17.58
CA ALA A 298 -11.89 -22.21 -18.91
C ALA A 298 -10.96 -23.33 -19.44
N ALA A 299 -11.55 -24.30 -20.13
CA ALA A 299 -10.74 -25.31 -20.81
C ALA A 299 -9.84 -24.62 -21.86
N PRO A 300 -8.60 -25.11 -22.08
CA PRO A 300 -7.77 -24.62 -23.16
C PRO A 300 -8.55 -24.69 -24.50
N ARG A 301 -8.46 -23.64 -25.29
CA ARG A 301 -8.99 -23.70 -26.66
C ARG A 301 -8.10 -24.66 -27.43
N ALA A 302 -8.71 -25.64 -28.06
CA ALA A 302 -8.03 -26.57 -28.95
C ALA A 302 -7.43 -25.85 -30.17
#